data_b07ee3fd188d84c04fb88bb386e7cfea
#
_entry.id   b07ee3fd188d84c04fb88bb386e7cfea
#
_cell.length_a   1.000
_cell.length_b   1.000
_cell.length_c   1.000
_cell.angle_alpha   90.00
_cell.angle_beta   90.00
_cell.angle_gamma   90.00
#
_symmetry.space_group_name_H-M   'P 1'
#
loop_
_entity.id
_entity.type
_entity.pdbx_description
1 polymer ?
#
loop_
_entity_poly.entity_id
_entity_poly.type
_entity_poly.pdbx_seq_one_letter_code
_entity_poly.pdbx_strand_id
1 'polypeptide(L)'
;WWFSPSTCPITMLQTPEFLGSLETCKGLFALSEYHAAFLREMTGKPVEVLLHPTEIPEVQFDFDLFYESQEKRLINIGYWLRKVNSIYSLPITPDSYIKTRLLPYKKGSQPSEFVTELRQKEFNYEHSSIEEIRRWYKEPFINIDEMYNVSNEKYDELFSKNIIYLDMYDSSANNAVIECIARATPVLINPIPAVVEYLGPAYPFYFESFDEAVDKLHNPELIYYTHEYLRTCQAREKMKGET
;
A
#
# COMPACT_ATOMS: atom_id res chain seq x y z
N TRP A 1 -4.59 -14.39 -9.99
CA TRP A 1 -3.31 -14.04 -10.63
C TRP A 1 -3.19 -12.53 -10.62
N TRP A 2 -2.27 -12.00 -9.82
CA TRP A 2 -2.05 -10.58 -9.64
C TRP A 2 -0.87 -10.18 -10.51
N PHE A 3 -1.15 -9.59 -11.66
CA PHE A 3 -0.14 -9.02 -12.51
C PHE A 3 -0.25 -7.50 -12.45
N SER A 4 0.87 -6.85 -12.20
CA SER A 4 1.01 -5.42 -12.45
C SER A 4 1.76 -5.20 -13.75
N PRO A 5 1.44 -4.16 -14.52
CA PRO A 5 2.13 -3.86 -15.79
C PRO A 5 3.64 -3.78 -15.66
N SER A 6 4.16 -3.23 -14.55
CA SER A 6 5.61 -3.04 -14.37
C SER A 6 6.34 -4.28 -13.87
N THR A 7 5.63 -5.27 -13.30
CA THR A 7 6.25 -6.41 -12.60
C THR A 7 5.84 -7.77 -13.13
N CYS A 8 4.79 -7.81 -13.96
CA CYS A 8 4.51 -9.02 -14.72
C CYS A 8 5.65 -9.21 -15.72
N PRO A 9 6.44 -10.29 -15.63
CA PRO A 9 7.31 -10.60 -16.75
C PRO A 9 6.41 -10.80 -17.97
N ILE A 10 6.50 -9.90 -18.94
CA ILE A 10 5.80 -10.02 -20.25
C ILE A 10 5.97 -11.45 -20.78
N THR A 11 7.09 -12.07 -20.48
CA THR A 11 7.40 -13.46 -20.78
C THR A 11 6.37 -14.46 -20.21
N MET A 12 5.73 -14.20 -19.06
CA MET A 12 4.68 -15.08 -18.52
C MET A 12 3.40 -15.00 -19.34
N LEU A 13 3.06 -13.82 -19.87
CA LEU A 13 1.91 -13.63 -20.76
C LEU A 13 2.15 -14.17 -22.18
N GLN A 14 3.38 -14.52 -22.50
CA GLN A 14 3.79 -15.08 -23.79
C GLN A 14 4.05 -16.60 -23.72
N THR A 15 3.82 -17.23 -22.56
CA THR A 15 3.97 -18.67 -22.45
C THR A 15 2.90 -19.41 -23.27
N PRO A 16 3.24 -20.56 -23.88
CA PRO A 16 2.26 -21.36 -24.64
C PRO A 16 1.03 -21.73 -23.82
N GLU A 17 1.21 -22.01 -22.52
CA GLU A 17 0.13 -22.35 -21.59
C GLU A 17 -0.83 -21.16 -21.39
N PHE A 18 -0.31 -19.96 -21.21
CA PHE A 18 -1.14 -18.77 -21.07
C PHE A 18 -1.87 -18.45 -22.39
N LEU A 19 -1.17 -18.44 -23.51
CA LEU A 19 -1.76 -18.20 -24.82
C LEU A 19 -2.82 -19.23 -25.16
N GLY A 20 -2.55 -20.52 -24.92
CA GLY A 20 -3.53 -21.60 -25.11
C GLY A 20 -4.78 -21.42 -24.24
N SER A 21 -4.65 -20.92 -23.01
CA SER A 21 -5.80 -20.61 -22.16
C SER A 21 -6.67 -19.47 -22.71
N LEU A 22 -6.06 -18.52 -23.40
CA LEU A 22 -6.79 -17.40 -24.02
C LEU A 22 -7.64 -17.82 -25.23
N GLU A 23 -7.32 -18.94 -25.90
CA GLU A 23 -8.10 -19.39 -27.08
C GLU A 23 -9.56 -19.66 -26.74
N THR A 24 -9.79 -20.27 -25.58
CA THR A 24 -11.13 -20.60 -25.08
C THR A 24 -11.73 -19.52 -24.16
N CYS A 25 -10.93 -18.55 -23.72
CA CYS A 25 -11.35 -17.47 -22.86
C CYS A 25 -12.19 -16.43 -23.60
N LYS A 26 -13.41 -16.14 -23.11
CA LYS A 26 -14.32 -15.15 -23.73
C LYS A 26 -13.96 -13.72 -23.32
N GLY A 27 -13.35 -13.51 -22.15
CA GLY A 27 -12.95 -12.23 -21.62
C GLY A 27 -12.23 -12.37 -20.28
N LEU A 28 -11.72 -11.28 -19.76
CA LEU A 28 -10.96 -11.21 -18.53
C LEU A 28 -11.58 -10.16 -17.60
N PHE A 29 -11.26 -10.27 -16.31
CA PHE A 29 -11.53 -9.23 -15.32
C PHE A 29 -10.23 -8.65 -14.79
N ALA A 30 -10.23 -7.34 -14.58
CA ALA A 30 -9.16 -6.62 -13.90
C ALA A 30 -9.72 -5.87 -12.70
N LEU A 31 -8.86 -5.53 -11.75
CA LEU A 31 -9.26 -4.85 -10.52
C LEU A 31 -9.14 -3.32 -10.61
N SER A 32 -8.69 -2.81 -11.77
CA SER A 32 -8.60 -1.39 -12.08
C SER A 32 -8.64 -1.19 -13.59
N GLU A 33 -9.06 -0.02 -14.06
CA GLU A 33 -9.04 0.33 -15.48
C GLU A 33 -7.59 0.42 -15.99
N TYR A 34 -6.67 0.91 -15.15
CA TYR A 34 -5.24 0.88 -15.45
C TYR A 34 -4.75 -0.53 -15.82
N HIS A 35 -5.12 -1.53 -15.02
CA HIS A 35 -4.76 -2.92 -15.31
C HIS A 35 -5.56 -3.50 -16.48
N ALA A 36 -6.84 -3.13 -16.62
CA ALA A 36 -7.68 -3.57 -17.74
C ALA A 36 -7.12 -3.10 -19.09
N ALA A 37 -6.68 -1.85 -19.18
CA ALA A 37 -6.07 -1.30 -20.36
C ALA A 37 -4.83 -2.10 -20.80
N PHE A 38 -3.95 -2.40 -19.86
CA PHE A 38 -2.78 -3.25 -20.12
C PHE A 38 -3.16 -4.65 -20.61
N LEU A 39 -4.14 -5.30 -19.98
CA LEU A 39 -4.57 -6.64 -20.39
C LEU A 39 -5.25 -6.64 -21.76
N ARG A 40 -6.04 -5.61 -22.09
CA ARG A 40 -6.64 -5.47 -23.45
C ARG A 40 -5.57 -5.38 -24.51
N GLU A 41 -4.55 -4.55 -24.29
CA GLU A 41 -3.41 -4.40 -25.21
C GLU A 41 -2.64 -5.72 -25.38
N MET A 42 -2.34 -6.39 -24.30
CA MET A 42 -1.52 -7.61 -24.31
C MET A 42 -2.25 -8.85 -24.85
N THR A 43 -3.55 -8.95 -24.65
CA THR A 43 -4.29 -10.18 -24.95
C THR A 43 -5.25 -10.06 -26.15
N GLY A 44 -5.62 -8.85 -26.53
CA GLY A 44 -6.65 -8.60 -27.54
C GLY A 44 -8.06 -9.05 -27.13
N LYS A 45 -8.26 -9.44 -25.85
CA LYS A 45 -9.53 -9.90 -25.30
C LYS A 45 -10.32 -8.76 -24.66
N PRO A 46 -11.66 -8.85 -24.63
CA PRO A 46 -12.47 -7.99 -23.77
C PRO A 46 -12.03 -8.10 -22.31
N VAL A 47 -11.87 -6.98 -21.63
CA VAL A 47 -11.53 -6.94 -20.20
C VAL A 47 -12.46 -5.96 -19.52
N GLU A 48 -13.19 -6.46 -18.53
CA GLU A 48 -14.07 -5.68 -17.67
C GLU A 48 -13.41 -5.38 -16.34
N VAL A 49 -13.73 -4.23 -15.76
CA VAL A 49 -13.24 -3.87 -14.41
C VAL A 49 -14.21 -4.40 -13.37
N LEU A 50 -13.69 -5.20 -12.47
CA LEU A 50 -14.40 -5.69 -11.30
C LEU A 50 -13.68 -5.12 -10.06
N LEU A 51 -14.23 -4.03 -9.51
CA LEU A 51 -13.70 -3.48 -8.26
C LEU A 51 -13.78 -4.52 -7.15
N HIS A 52 -12.76 -4.57 -6.31
CA HIS A 52 -12.71 -5.52 -5.20
C HIS A 52 -13.84 -5.20 -4.21
N PRO A 53 -14.87 -6.05 -4.08
CA PRO A 53 -15.94 -5.81 -3.11
C PRO A 53 -15.38 -5.93 -1.69
N THR A 54 -15.83 -5.06 -0.80
CA THR A 54 -15.43 -5.13 0.61
C THR A 54 -16.59 -4.73 1.51
N GLU A 55 -16.65 -5.34 2.67
CA GLU A 55 -17.56 -4.91 3.72
C GLU A 55 -16.98 -3.70 4.44
N ILE A 56 -17.86 -2.81 4.89
CA ILE A 56 -17.48 -1.72 5.77
C ILE A 56 -17.42 -2.30 7.19
N PRO A 57 -16.23 -2.41 7.80
CA PRO A 57 -16.11 -2.99 9.13
C PRO A 57 -16.73 -2.09 10.20
N GLU A 58 -17.17 -2.67 11.32
CA GLU A 58 -17.69 -1.93 12.46
C GLU A 58 -16.63 -0.99 13.06
N VAL A 59 -15.40 -1.48 13.17
CA VAL A 59 -14.25 -0.68 13.65
C VAL A 59 -13.71 0.17 12.52
N GLN A 60 -13.84 1.47 12.66
CA GLN A 60 -13.35 2.47 11.69
C GLN A 60 -12.35 3.40 12.37
N PHE A 61 -11.71 4.23 11.56
CA PHE A 61 -10.80 5.25 12.09
C PHE A 61 -11.57 6.28 12.91
N ASP A 62 -11.00 6.62 14.06
CA ASP A 62 -11.51 7.62 14.98
C ASP A 62 -10.42 8.69 15.15
N PHE A 63 -10.71 9.89 14.66
CA PHE A 63 -9.76 10.98 14.69
C PHE A 63 -9.44 11.45 16.12
N ASP A 64 -10.41 11.41 17.03
CA ASP A 64 -10.20 11.85 18.42
C ASP A 64 -9.27 10.86 19.13
N LEU A 65 -9.47 9.56 18.95
CA LEU A 65 -8.56 8.53 19.47
C LEU A 65 -7.14 8.67 18.90
N PHE A 66 -7.01 8.99 17.60
CA PHE A 66 -5.72 9.27 16.97
C PHE A 66 -5.09 10.54 17.56
N TYR A 67 -5.87 11.63 17.65
CA TYR A 67 -5.34 12.93 18.05
C TYR A 67 -4.87 12.95 19.50
N GLU A 68 -5.63 12.33 20.41
CA GLU A 68 -5.35 12.23 21.83
C GLU A 68 -4.28 11.17 22.19
N SER A 69 -3.97 10.28 21.24
CA SER A 69 -2.99 9.22 21.47
C SER A 69 -1.59 9.78 21.78
N GLN A 70 -1.01 9.31 22.85
CA GLN A 70 0.39 9.59 23.19
C GLN A 70 1.37 8.78 22.32
N GLU A 71 0.92 7.67 21.76
CA GLU A 71 1.68 6.80 20.86
C GLU A 71 1.03 6.76 19.47
N LYS A 72 1.35 7.74 18.64
CA LYS A 72 0.94 7.74 17.24
C LYS A 72 1.83 6.83 16.42
N ARG A 73 1.25 5.95 15.64
CA ARG A 73 2.00 5.04 14.77
C ARG A 73 1.82 5.39 13.30
N LEU A 74 2.92 5.27 12.56
CA LEU A 74 2.92 5.26 11.12
C LEU A 74 3.14 3.83 10.67
N ILE A 75 2.11 3.22 10.10
CA ILE A 75 2.05 1.77 9.88
C ILE A 75 2.28 1.43 8.41
N ASN A 76 3.32 0.67 8.12
CA ASN A 76 3.57 0.09 6.80
C ASN A 76 3.10 -1.37 6.76
N ILE A 77 2.38 -1.73 5.68
CA ILE A 77 1.74 -3.04 5.53
C ILE A 77 2.11 -3.67 4.21
N GLY A 78 2.45 -4.95 4.26
CA GLY A 78 2.75 -5.77 3.09
C GLY A 78 4.12 -5.50 2.49
N TYR A 79 4.42 -6.16 1.39
CA TYR A 79 5.72 -6.08 0.72
C TYR A 79 5.63 -6.15 -0.82
N TRP A 80 4.54 -6.69 -1.36
CA TRP A 80 4.41 -6.86 -2.81
C TRP A 80 4.23 -5.50 -3.50
N LEU A 81 5.11 -5.22 -4.48
CA LEU A 81 5.15 -3.96 -5.23
C LEU A 81 5.35 -2.70 -4.39
N ARG A 82 5.84 -2.84 -3.17
CA ARG A 82 6.14 -1.71 -2.28
C ARG A 82 7.63 -1.44 -2.26
N LYS A 83 7.99 -0.17 -2.10
CA LYS A 83 9.34 0.24 -1.71
C LYS A 83 9.52 -0.12 -0.24
N VAL A 84 10.02 -1.32 -0.01
CA VAL A 84 10.04 -1.93 1.34
C VAL A 84 10.98 -1.22 2.31
N ASN A 85 11.93 -0.43 1.79
CA ASN A 85 12.85 0.36 2.60
C ASN A 85 12.36 1.79 2.87
N SER A 86 11.35 2.29 2.18
CA SER A 86 10.93 3.69 2.28
C SER A 86 10.50 4.09 3.69
N ILE A 87 9.80 3.23 4.42
CA ILE A 87 9.42 3.50 5.82
C ILE A 87 10.66 3.66 6.73
N TYR A 88 11.75 2.96 6.43
CA TYR A 88 13.01 3.07 7.19
C TYR A 88 13.70 4.39 6.88
N SER A 89 13.66 4.84 5.63
CA SER A 89 14.31 6.06 5.14
C SER A 89 13.53 7.34 5.44
N LEU A 90 12.22 7.24 5.72
CA LEU A 90 11.38 8.40 6.02
C LEU A 90 11.91 9.15 7.26
N PRO A 91 12.25 10.46 7.17
CA PRO A 91 12.92 11.21 8.24
C PRO A 91 11.95 11.68 9.33
N ILE A 92 11.34 10.73 10.04
CA ILE A 92 10.43 10.98 11.18
C ILE A 92 11.09 10.53 12.46
N THR A 93 10.99 11.36 13.50
CA THR A 93 11.47 11.04 14.85
C THR A 93 10.46 10.23 15.64
N PRO A 94 10.91 9.35 16.55
CA PRO A 94 10.01 8.56 17.40
C PRO A 94 9.07 9.39 18.28
N ASP A 95 9.45 10.63 18.61
CA ASP A 95 8.61 11.55 19.38
C ASP A 95 7.36 12.01 18.63
N SER A 96 7.40 11.98 17.28
CA SER A 96 6.26 12.31 16.43
C SER A 96 5.44 11.08 16.08
N TYR A 97 6.11 10.05 15.56
CA TYR A 97 5.46 8.80 15.17
C TYR A 97 6.38 7.60 15.39
N ILE A 98 5.83 6.54 15.95
CA ILE A 98 6.48 5.24 16.00
C ILE A 98 6.30 4.56 14.64
N LYS A 99 7.37 4.47 13.86
CA LYS A 99 7.36 3.69 12.62
C LYS A 99 7.09 2.24 12.94
N THR A 100 6.05 1.68 12.35
CA THR A 100 5.62 0.30 12.61
C THR A 100 5.46 -0.46 11.32
N ARG A 101 5.95 -1.69 11.27
CA ARG A 101 5.78 -2.57 10.12
C ARG A 101 4.98 -3.80 10.50
N LEU A 102 3.88 -4.03 9.78
CA LEU A 102 3.06 -5.23 9.94
C LEU A 102 3.48 -6.31 8.96
N LEU A 103 3.81 -7.47 9.49
CA LEU A 103 4.28 -8.61 8.73
C LEU A 103 3.33 -9.81 8.96
N PRO A 104 2.71 -10.37 7.89
CA PRO A 104 1.66 -11.38 8.01
C PRO A 104 2.20 -12.81 8.26
N TYR A 105 3.37 -12.94 8.80
CA TYR A 105 4.03 -14.22 9.05
C TYR A 105 4.83 -14.19 10.36
N LYS A 106 5.24 -15.35 10.84
CA LYS A 106 6.05 -15.47 12.05
C LYS A 106 7.49 -15.01 11.79
N LYS A 107 8.09 -14.37 12.78
CA LYS A 107 9.51 -13.99 12.74
C LYS A 107 10.38 -15.23 12.49
N GLY A 108 11.37 -15.10 11.58
CA GLY A 108 12.28 -16.21 11.22
C GLY A 108 11.66 -17.27 10.30
N SER A 109 10.45 -17.06 9.77
CA SER A 109 9.88 -17.92 8.75
C SER A 109 10.44 -17.62 7.35
N GLN A 110 10.30 -18.56 6.40
CA GLN A 110 10.77 -18.39 5.02
C GLN A 110 10.27 -17.11 4.32
N PRO A 111 9.00 -16.65 4.49
CA PRO A 111 8.57 -15.36 3.97
C PRO A 111 9.32 -14.16 4.60
N SER A 112 9.78 -14.28 5.84
CA SER A 112 10.60 -13.26 6.50
C SER A 112 11.97 -13.12 5.83
N GLU A 113 12.59 -14.23 5.43
CA GLU A 113 13.85 -14.24 4.69
C GLU A 113 13.67 -13.60 3.31
N PHE A 114 12.58 -13.91 2.61
CA PHE A 114 12.24 -13.32 1.31
C PHE A 114 12.11 -11.78 1.38
N VAL A 115 11.44 -11.26 2.40
CA VAL A 115 11.35 -9.80 2.58
C VAL A 115 12.70 -9.17 2.89
N THR A 116 13.55 -9.87 3.63
CA THR A 116 14.93 -9.43 3.88
C THR A 116 15.73 -9.35 2.59
N GLU A 117 15.58 -10.33 1.71
CA GLU A 117 16.22 -10.31 0.38
C GLU A 117 15.66 -9.18 -0.50
N LEU A 118 14.35 -8.94 -0.49
CA LEU A 118 13.75 -7.82 -1.21
C LEU A 118 14.31 -6.49 -0.75
N ARG A 119 14.41 -6.30 0.57
CA ARG A 119 15.02 -5.09 1.14
C ARG A 119 16.46 -4.89 0.69
N GLN A 120 17.25 -5.97 0.65
CA GLN A 120 18.64 -5.90 0.19
C GLN A 120 18.72 -5.61 -1.32
N LYS A 121 17.84 -6.19 -2.12
CA LYS A 121 17.78 -5.92 -3.57
C LYS A 121 17.39 -4.48 -3.86
N GLU A 122 16.37 -3.97 -3.21
CA GLU A 122 15.92 -2.59 -3.33
C GLU A 122 17.04 -1.63 -2.90
N PHE A 123 17.65 -1.89 -1.76
CA PHE A 123 18.76 -1.10 -1.25
C PHE A 123 19.93 -1.04 -2.23
N ASN A 124 20.33 -2.17 -2.81
CA ASN A 124 21.42 -2.22 -3.80
C ASN A 124 21.07 -1.49 -5.10
N TYR A 125 19.77 -1.40 -5.44
CA TYR A 125 19.31 -0.67 -6.61
C TYR A 125 19.33 0.85 -6.37
N GLU A 126 18.88 1.29 -5.20
CA GLU A 126 18.79 2.71 -4.84
C GLU A 126 20.16 3.34 -4.49
N HIS A 127 21.10 2.55 -3.97
CA HIS A 127 22.39 3.01 -3.48
C HIS A 127 23.55 2.39 -4.27
N SER A 128 24.03 3.14 -5.25
CA SER A 128 25.12 2.67 -6.11
C SER A 128 26.52 2.87 -5.52
N SER A 129 26.67 3.65 -4.45
CA SER A 129 27.96 3.94 -3.83
C SER A 129 28.17 3.19 -2.52
N ILE A 130 29.44 2.74 -2.30
CA ILE A 130 29.85 2.09 -1.05
C ILE A 130 29.68 3.04 0.16
N GLU A 131 29.79 4.34 -0.04
CA GLU A 131 29.68 5.34 1.02
C GLU A 131 28.22 5.49 1.49
N GLU A 132 27.25 5.51 0.56
CA GLU A 132 25.81 5.50 0.88
C GLU A 132 25.42 4.22 1.59
N ILE A 133 25.92 3.06 1.11
CA ILE A 133 25.74 1.76 1.76
C ILE A 133 26.25 1.79 3.21
N ARG A 134 27.46 2.29 3.42
CA ARG A 134 28.04 2.41 4.78
C ARG A 134 27.29 3.38 5.66
N ARG A 135 26.81 4.48 5.14
CA ARG A 135 25.99 5.47 5.84
C ARG A 135 24.67 4.83 6.28
N TRP A 136 23.99 4.13 5.38
CA TRP A 136 22.73 3.44 5.66
C TRP A 136 22.87 2.39 6.77
N TYR A 137 23.98 1.61 6.80
CA TYR A 137 24.23 0.63 7.86
C TYR A 137 24.70 1.25 9.19
N LYS A 138 25.19 2.47 9.20
CA LYS A 138 25.73 3.13 10.40
C LYS A 138 24.75 4.06 11.10
N GLU A 139 23.79 4.63 10.37
CA GLU A 139 22.79 5.46 11.00
C GLU A 139 21.71 4.58 11.66
N PRO A 140 21.23 4.94 12.84
CA PRO A 140 20.17 4.19 13.52
C PRO A 140 18.81 4.47 12.82
N PHE A 141 18.66 4.03 11.57
CA PHE A 141 17.35 3.91 10.92
C PHE A 141 16.43 2.91 11.64
N ILE A 142 16.78 2.53 12.85
CA ILE A 142 16.33 1.34 13.54
C ILE A 142 15.47 1.71 14.74
N ASN A 143 14.50 2.59 14.54
CA ASN A 143 13.37 2.64 15.46
C ASN A 143 12.10 2.25 14.69
N ILE A 144 12.10 1.07 14.09
CA ILE A 144 10.92 0.43 13.55
C ILE A 144 10.49 -0.68 14.48
N ASP A 145 9.24 -0.57 14.92
CA ASP A 145 8.55 -1.62 15.64
C ASP A 145 8.00 -2.63 14.61
N GLU A 146 8.50 -3.85 14.62
CA GLU A 146 8.03 -4.91 13.72
C GLU A 146 7.03 -5.79 14.46
N MET A 147 5.78 -5.78 13.99
CA MET A 147 4.70 -6.62 14.51
C MET A 147 4.44 -7.78 13.57
N TYR A 148 4.49 -8.99 14.09
CA TYR A 148 4.35 -10.23 13.33
C TYR A 148 3.01 -10.91 13.62
N ASN A 149 2.31 -11.30 12.55
CA ASN A 149 1.10 -12.13 12.65
C ASN A 149 0.11 -11.62 13.71
N VAL A 150 -0.22 -10.34 13.63
CA VAL A 150 -1.20 -9.70 14.53
C VAL A 150 -2.58 -10.33 14.33
N SER A 151 -3.38 -10.41 15.41
CA SER A 151 -4.77 -10.87 15.30
C SER A 151 -5.65 -9.86 14.55
N ASN A 152 -6.82 -10.28 14.11
CA ASN A 152 -7.77 -9.37 13.42
C ASN A 152 -8.18 -8.21 14.32
N GLU A 153 -8.44 -8.46 15.61
CA GLU A 153 -8.81 -7.43 16.58
C GLU A 153 -7.67 -6.41 16.75
N LYS A 154 -6.41 -6.88 16.79
CA LYS A 154 -5.27 -5.97 16.86
C LYS A 154 -5.06 -5.20 15.57
N TYR A 155 -5.34 -5.82 14.43
CA TYR A 155 -5.32 -5.17 13.14
C TYR A 155 -6.36 -4.04 13.06
N ASP A 156 -7.58 -4.30 13.48
CA ASP A 156 -8.65 -3.31 13.53
C ASP A 156 -8.33 -2.16 14.49
N GLU A 157 -7.81 -2.47 15.69
CA GLU A 157 -7.32 -1.46 16.63
C GLU A 157 -6.24 -0.56 16.01
N LEU A 158 -5.29 -1.15 15.29
CA LEU A 158 -4.22 -0.39 14.64
C LEU A 158 -4.76 0.56 13.56
N PHE A 159 -5.72 0.11 12.76
CA PHE A 159 -6.33 0.94 11.72
C PHE A 159 -7.26 2.03 12.26
N SER A 160 -7.86 1.81 13.45
CA SER A 160 -8.81 2.77 14.02
C SER A 160 -8.18 4.04 14.57
N LYS A 161 -6.88 4.03 14.87
CA LYS A 161 -6.24 5.16 15.57
C LYS A 161 -4.81 5.47 15.09
N ASN A 162 -4.45 5.05 13.89
CA ASN A 162 -3.12 5.30 13.35
C ASN A 162 -3.18 5.60 11.85
N ILE A 163 -2.10 6.12 11.29
CA ILE A 163 -1.96 6.43 9.87
C ILE A 163 -1.26 5.27 9.18
N ILE A 164 -1.76 4.90 8.01
CA ILE A 164 -1.10 3.92 7.13
C ILE A 164 -0.14 4.65 6.19
N TYR A 165 1.03 4.09 5.99
CA TYR A 165 2.06 4.58 5.07
C TYR A 165 2.37 3.54 4.01
N LEU A 166 2.24 3.93 2.75
CA LEU A 166 2.56 3.09 1.59
C LEU A 166 3.37 3.92 0.58
N ASP A 167 4.50 3.38 0.16
CA ASP A 167 5.26 3.88 -0.98
C ASP A 167 5.44 2.72 -1.95
N MET A 168 4.97 2.88 -3.18
CA MET A 168 4.76 1.78 -4.10
C MET A 168 5.44 2.03 -5.43
N TYR A 169 5.93 0.96 -6.06
CA TYR A 169 6.38 0.99 -7.44
C TYR A 169 5.21 0.93 -8.42
N ASP A 170 4.23 0.07 -8.12
CA ASP A 170 3.07 -0.16 -8.96
C ASP A 170 1.95 -0.90 -8.20
N SER A 171 0.74 -0.93 -8.80
CA SER A 171 -0.40 -1.69 -8.30
C SER A 171 -1.42 -1.93 -9.40
N SER A 172 -2.15 -3.03 -9.32
CA SER A 172 -3.41 -3.22 -10.05
C SER A 172 -4.62 -2.90 -9.19
N ALA A 173 -4.59 -3.33 -7.95
CA ALA A 173 -5.42 -2.97 -6.81
C ALA A 173 -4.63 -3.29 -5.56
N ASN A 174 -4.89 -2.61 -4.48
CA ASN A 174 -4.12 -2.79 -3.25
C ASN A 174 -5.04 -2.99 -2.06
N ASN A 175 -5.01 -4.18 -1.45
CA ASN A 175 -5.87 -4.49 -0.31
C ASN A 175 -5.71 -3.49 0.84
N ALA A 176 -4.49 -3.03 1.12
CA ALA A 176 -4.30 -2.04 2.19
C ALA A 176 -4.96 -0.69 1.86
N VAL A 177 -4.99 -0.27 0.59
CA VAL A 177 -5.73 0.93 0.16
C VAL A 177 -7.23 0.71 0.31
N ILE A 178 -7.74 -0.44 -0.11
CA ILE A 178 -9.15 -0.82 0.02
C ILE A 178 -9.57 -0.83 1.50
N GLU A 179 -8.75 -1.41 2.36
CA GLU A 179 -8.95 -1.43 3.81
C GLU A 179 -8.97 -0.02 4.42
N CYS A 180 -8.09 0.88 3.95
CA CYS A 180 -8.09 2.27 4.37
C CYS A 180 -9.36 3.00 3.93
N ILE A 181 -9.84 2.78 2.69
CA ILE A 181 -11.08 3.36 2.20
C ILE A 181 -12.26 2.84 3.03
N ALA A 182 -12.34 1.52 3.26
CA ALA A 182 -13.43 0.90 4.01
C ALA A 182 -13.51 1.40 5.46
N ARG A 183 -12.38 1.61 6.13
CA ARG A 183 -12.32 2.12 7.50
C ARG A 183 -12.19 3.63 7.61
N ALA A 184 -12.12 4.33 6.49
CA ALA A 184 -11.80 5.75 6.42
C ALA A 184 -10.50 6.12 7.18
N THR A 185 -9.53 5.22 7.18
CA THR A 185 -8.22 5.40 7.80
C THR A 185 -7.32 6.21 6.86
N PRO A 186 -6.78 7.36 7.27
CA PRO A 186 -5.85 8.12 6.44
C PRO A 186 -4.66 7.26 5.98
N VAL A 187 -4.40 7.25 4.68
CA VAL A 187 -3.26 6.57 4.08
C VAL A 187 -2.36 7.56 3.36
N LEU A 188 -1.17 7.74 3.86
CA LEU A 188 -0.13 8.54 3.21
C LEU A 188 0.53 7.67 2.13
N ILE A 189 0.36 8.06 0.85
CA ILE A 189 0.68 7.19 -0.28
C ILE A 189 1.14 7.98 -1.50
N ASN A 190 2.03 7.42 -2.32
CA ASN A 190 2.41 8.03 -3.60
C ASN A 190 1.33 7.84 -4.68
N PRO A 191 1.12 8.84 -5.60
CA PRO A 191 0.02 8.85 -6.56
C PRO A 191 0.30 8.02 -7.82
N ILE A 192 0.40 6.70 -7.69
CA ILE A 192 0.49 5.82 -8.87
C ILE A 192 -0.88 5.62 -9.53
N PRO A 193 -0.95 5.30 -10.84
CA PRO A 193 -2.20 5.31 -11.61
C PRO A 193 -3.36 4.52 -10.98
N ALA A 194 -3.14 3.27 -10.59
CA ALA A 194 -4.17 2.45 -9.97
C ALA A 194 -4.63 2.98 -8.59
N VAL A 195 -3.75 3.63 -7.84
CA VAL A 195 -4.10 4.26 -6.56
C VAL A 195 -4.94 5.52 -6.79
N VAL A 196 -4.59 6.32 -7.80
CA VAL A 196 -5.39 7.50 -8.19
C VAL A 196 -6.78 7.11 -8.68
N GLU A 197 -6.91 5.95 -9.34
CA GLU A 197 -8.21 5.42 -9.75
C GLU A 197 -9.13 5.11 -8.54
N TYR A 198 -8.57 4.57 -7.46
CA TYR A 198 -9.32 4.24 -6.23
C TYR A 198 -9.59 5.46 -5.34
N LEU A 199 -8.56 6.26 -5.08
CA LEU A 199 -8.65 7.38 -4.13
C LEU A 199 -9.12 8.69 -4.78
N GLY A 200 -9.04 8.78 -6.12
CA GLY A 200 -9.31 10.00 -6.87
C GLY A 200 -8.11 10.96 -6.94
N PRO A 201 -8.06 11.81 -7.97
CA PRO A 201 -6.92 12.74 -8.16
C PRO A 201 -6.87 13.86 -7.11
N ALA A 202 -7.97 14.12 -6.41
CA ALA A 202 -8.06 15.15 -5.38
C ALA A 202 -7.80 14.61 -3.95
N TYR A 203 -7.35 13.36 -3.82
CA TYR A 203 -7.05 12.79 -2.51
C TYR A 203 -5.94 13.60 -1.81
N PRO A 204 -6.16 14.12 -0.60
CA PRO A 204 -5.29 15.15 -0.03
C PRO A 204 -3.97 14.62 0.53
N PHE A 205 -3.86 13.31 0.77
CA PHE A 205 -2.74 12.70 1.49
C PHE A 205 -1.77 11.95 0.56
N TYR A 206 -1.72 12.34 -0.73
CA TYR A 206 -0.65 11.92 -1.63
C TYR A 206 0.67 12.59 -1.27
N PHE A 207 1.80 11.93 -1.55
CA PHE A 207 3.13 12.54 -1.45
C PHE A 207 4.01 12.13 -2.64
N GLU A 208 4.91 13.03 -3.03
CA GLU A 208 5.90 12.80 -4.08
C GLU A 208 7.34 12.85 -3.53
N SER A 209 7.51 13.37 -2.31
CA SER A 209 8.79 13.43 -1.61
C SER A 209 8.65 13.13 -0.12
N PHE A 210 9.76 12.75 0.53
CA PHE A 210 9.76 12.52 1.97
C PHE A 210 9.50 13.80 2.77
N ASP A 211 9.98 14.96 2.31
CA ASP A 211 9.72 16.23 2.97
C ASP A 211 8.23 16.55 2.96
N GLU A 212 7.56 16.39 1.82
CA GLU A 212 6.11 16.53 1.73
C GLU A 212 5.36 15.53 2.62
N ALA A 213 5.83 14.28 2.66
CA ALA A 213 5.24 13.26 3.51
C ALA A 213 5.33 13.66 4.99
N VAL A 214 6.48 14.16 5.43
CA VAL A 214 6.71 14.63 6.79
C VAL A 214 5.82 15.83 7.12
N ASP A 215 5.75 16.83 6.24
CA ASP A 215 4.92 18.02 6.44
C ASP A 215 3.44 17.65 6.60
N LYS A 216 2.94 16.73 5.76
CA LYS A 216 1.56 16.24 5.83
C LYS A 216 1.27 15.49 7.14
N LEU A 217 2.20 14.69 7.62
CA LEU A 217 2.05 13.98 8.89
C LEU A 217 2.00 14.90 10.12
N HIS A 218 2.60 16.08 10.03
CA HIS A 218 2.55 17.09 11.09
C HIS A 218 1.37 18.05 10.98
N ASN A 219 0.44 17.83 10.05
CA ASN A 219 -0.74 18.66 9.85
C ASN A 219 -2.03 17.93 10.30
N PRO A 220 -2.49 18.09 11.53
CA PRO A 220 -3.67 17.39 12.05
C PRO A 220 -4.96 17.77 11.32
N GLU A 221 -5.08 19.02 10.84
CA GLU A 221 -6.25 19.45 10.07
C GLU A 221 -6.33 18.71 8.74
N LEU A 222 -5.18 18.50 8.07
CA LEU A 222 -5.11 17.72 6.84
C LEU A 222 -5.44 16.24 7.09
N ILE A 223 -4.99 15.67 8.20
CA ILE A 223 -5.31 14.29 8.59
C ILE A 223 -6.82 14.15 8.82
N TYR A 224 -7.43 15.08 9.55
CA TYR A 224 -8.87 15.11 9.74
C TYR A 224 -9.62 15.23 8.42
N TYR A 225 -9.22 16.18 7.56
CA TYR A 225 -9.81 16.36 6.25
C TYR A 225 -9.68 15.10 5.38
N THR A 226 -8.54 14.41 5.46
CA THR A 226 -8.31 13.15 4.74
C THR A 226 -9.25 12.04 5.22
N HIS A 227 -9.47 11.93 6.52
CA HIS A 227 -10.44 11.03 7.10
C HIS A 227 -11.85 11.30 6.55
N GLU A 228 -12.30 12.54 6.60
CA GLU A 228 -13.62 12.94 6.08
C GLU A 228 -13.74 12.71 4.56
N TYR A 229 -12.67 12.96 3.80
CA TYR A 229 -12.63 12.63 2.38
C TYR A 229 -12.88 11.13 2.14
N LEU A 230 -12.20 10.25 2.87
CA LEU A 230 -12.37 8.81 2.73
C LEU A 230 -13.77 8.32 3.15
N ARG A 231 -14.39 8.97 4.11
CA ARG A 231 -15.78 8.66 4.52
C ARG A 231 -16.80 8.87 3.40
N THR A 232 -16.54 9.81 2.51
CA THR A 232 -17.46 10.28 1.48
C THR A 232 -17.00 9.99 0.05
N CYS A 233 -15.83 9.39 -0.14
CA CYS A 233 -15.27 9.15 -1.46
C CYS A 233 -16.11 8.13 -2.26
N GLN A 234 -16.16 8.34 -3.58
CA GLN A 234 -16.95 7.52 -4.48
C GLN A 234 -16.55 6.03 -4.46
N ALA A 235 -15.25 5.75 -4.30
CA ALA A 235 -14.75 4.38 -4.24
C ALA A 235 -15.38 3.61 -3.08
N ARG A 236 -15.54 4.24 -1.92
CA ARG A 236 -16.15 3.60 -0.75
C ARG A 236 -17.59 3.16 -1.02
N GLU A 237 -18.37 3.98 -1.74
CA GLU A 237 -19.74 3.61 -2.11
C GLU A 237 -19.78 2.49 -3.16
N LYS A 238 -18.90 2.55 -4.16
CA LYS A 238 -18.82 1.52 -5.21
C LYS A 238 -18.33 0.15 -4.71
N MET A 239 -17.52 0.12 -3.64
CA MET A 239 -17.01 -1.12 -3.05
C MET A 239 -18.00 -1.79 -2.10
N LYS A 240 -19.03 -1.06 -1.61
CA LYS A 240 -20.14 -1.70 -0.91
C LYS A 240 -20.84 -2.61 -1.91
N GLY A 241 -20.76 -3.92 -1.72
CA GLY A 241 -21.57 -4.84 -2.50
C GLY A 241 -23.05 -4.44 -2.37
N GLU A 242 -23.79 -4.47 -3.47
CA GLU A 242 -25.25 -4.40 -3.38
C GLU A 242 -25.72 -5.62 -2.56
N THR A 243 -26.26 -5.37 -1.39
CA THR A 243 -26.93 -6.37 -0.55
C THR A 243 -28.32 -6.66 -1.09
#